data_64cd0fe79fa24de8ff9af2f20101f01f
#
_entry.id   64cd0fe79fa24de8ff9af2f20101f01f
#
_cell.length_a   1.000
_cell.length_b   1.000
_cell.length_c   1.000
_cell.angle_alpha   90.00
_cell.angle_beta   90.00
_cell.angle_gamma   90.00
#
_symmetry.space_group_name_H-M   'P 1'
#
loop_
_entity.id
_entity.type
_entity.pdbx_description
1 polymer ?
#
loop_
_entity_poly.entity_id
_entity_poly.type
_entity_poly.pdbx_seq_one_letter_code
_entity_poly.pdbx_strand_id
1 'polypeptide(L)'
;MSLPLAEPLKPQLARSAKELPAGEGWCYEPKWDGFRTIVFRDGEDVRLQSRNGRPMNRYFPEVVEQVLALPAQRLVLDGEIVVEVDGVQEFDLLSQRIHPAASRVERLARETPAGYVAFDLLAEGDEALLALPYRERRERLRTVVADGDGPVGLTPATSDRDAAGVWLTGASEGVIAKEAAAPYAPGERTAMLKIKRVRTADCVVAAFRFGKEEGTVGSLILGLYDEDERLREVGHVSGFKAREKRELLGRLESYRTYEQGSGGPSRWKSDEELVWEGLRPALVVEIAFDHITGHRIRHGARFLRWREDKEPRECRLGQLRT
;
A
#
# COMPACT_ATOMS: atom_id res chain seq x y z
N MET A 1 18.48 -18.22 -27.19
CA MET A 1 18.88 -18.62 -25.81
C MET A 1 17.87 -18.05 -24.86
N SER A 2 17.40 -18.77 -23.85
CA SER A 2 16.46 -18.28 -22.85
C SER A 2 17.18 -17.36 -21.86
N LEU A 3 16.42 -16.49 -21.18
CA LEU A 3 16.94 -15.69 -20.06
C LEU A 3 17.54 -16.58 -18.97
N PRO A 4 18.56 -16.09 -18.21
CA PRO A 4 19.23 -16.88 -17.17
C PRO A 4 18.34 -17.13 -15.94
N LEU A 5 17.20 -16.45 -15.83
CA LEU A 5 16.21 -16.66 -14.76
C LEU A 5 14.88 -17.12 -15.36
N ALA A 6 14.32 -18.18 -14.76
CA ALA A 6 13.06 -18.77 -15.20
C ALA A 6 11.85 -18.15 -14.49
N GLU A 7 10.71 -18.14 -15.20
CA GLU A 7 9.40 -17.81 -14.64
C GLU A 7 8.68 -19.05 -14.06
N PRO A 8 7.90 -18.89 -13.00
CA PRO A 8 7.71 -17.65 -12.21
C PRO A 8 8.85 -17.44 -11.21
N LEU A 9 9.32 -16.20 -11.07
CA LEU A 9 10.30 -15.81 -10.06
C LEU A 9 9.59 -15.14 -8.87
N LYS A 10 9.83 -15.64 -7.65
CA LYS A 10 9.27 -15.02 -6.46
C LYS A 10 10.03 -13.75 -6.09
N PRO A 11 9.39 -12.60 -5.92
CA PRO A 11 10.09 -11.39 -5.46
C PRO A 11 10.60 -11.55 -4.03
N GLN A 12 11.76 -10.95 -3.74
CA GLN A 12 12.24 -10.82 -2.36
C GLN A 12 11.28 -9.94 -1.56
N LEU A 13 11.04 -10.29 -0.29
CA LEU A 13 10.05 -9.65 0.57
C LEU A 13 10.73 -8.86 1.69
N ALA A 14 10.08 -7.77 2.13
CA ALA A 14 10.54 -6.98 3.27
C ALA A 14 9.87 -7.42 4.59
N ARG A 15 10.63 -7.41 5.69
CA ARG A 15 10.09 -7.47 7.05
C ARG A 15 9.56 -6.10 7.46
N SER A 16 8.53 -6.05 8.30
CA SER A 16 8.06 -4.78 8.88
C SER A 16 8.98 -4.34 10.00
N ALA A 17 9.34 -3.05 10.00
CA ALA A 17 10.04 -2.38 11.09
C ALA A 17 9.27 -1.11 11.49
N LYS A 18 9.49 -0.65 12.72
CA LYS A 18 8.84 0.56 13.25
C LYS A 18 9.61 1.82 12.88
N GLU A 19 10.93 1.71 12.74
CA GLU A 19 11.86 2.82 12.54
C GLU A 19 12.84 2.47 11.43
N LEU A 20 13.40 3.50 10.81
CA LEU A 20 14.52 3.36 9.88
C LEU A 20 15.71 2.74 10.62
N PRO A 21 16.34 1.68 10.08
CA PRO A 21 17.54 1.14 10.67
C PRO A 21 18.63 2.21 10.71
N ALA A 22 19.48 2.15 11.72
CA ALA A 22 20.64 3.03 11.87
C ALA A 22 21.93 2.29 11.48
N GLY A 23 22.99 3.06 11.23
CA GLY A 23 24.31 2.54 10.90
C GLY A 23 24.60 2.50 9.40
N GLU A 24 25.83 2.16 9.06
CA GLU A 24 26.29 2.05 7.69
C GLU A 24 25.77 0.79 6.99
N GLY A 25 25.80 0.79 5.67
CA GLY A 25 25.42 -0.37 4.86
C GLY A 25 23.95 -0.48 4.50
N TRP A 26 23.13 0.50 4.83
CA TRP A 26 21.74 0.61 4.38
C TRP A 26 21.61 1.53 3.18
N CYS A 27 20.73 1.13 2.26
CA CYS A 27 20.24 1.96 1.17
C CYS A 27 18.71 2.09 1.35
N TYR A 28 18.21 3.31 1.32
CA TYR A 28 16.81 3.64 1.53
C TYR A 28 16.18 4.08 0.22
N GLU A 29 14.95 3.63 -0.02
CA GLU A 29 14.13 3.96 -1.17
C GLU A 29 12.72 4.34 -0.72
N PRO A 30 11.98 5.20 -1.45
CA PRO A 30 10.56 5.40 -1.18
C PRO A 30 9.81 4.09 -1.40
N LYS A 31 8.84 3.81 -0.54
CA LYS A 31 7.93 2.71 -0.75
C LYS A 31 6.82 3.14 -1.69
N TRP A 32 6.82 2.56 -2.89
CA TRP A 32 5.79 2.77 -3.90
C TRP A 32 4.48 2.07 -3.51
N ASP A 33 3.36 2.68 -3.88
CA ASP A 33 2.01 2.11 -3.71
C ASP A 33 1.42 1.74 -5.07
N GLY A 34 1.65 0.50 -5.47
CA GLY A 34 1.28 0.01 -6.79
C GLY A 34 1.15 -1.51 -6.86
N PHE A 35 1.41 -2.05 -8.04
CA PHE A 35 1.48 -3.49 -8.28
C PHE A 35 2.92 -3.93 -8.50
N ARG A 36 3.50 -4.59 -7.51
CA ARG A 36 4.83 -5.19 -7.67
C ARG A 36 4.85 -6.15 -8.83
N THR A 37 5.79 -5.90 -9.74
CA THR A 37 5.87 -6.61 -10.99
C THR A 37 7.34 -6.96 -11.32
N ILE A 38 7.59 -8.25 -11.58
CA ILE A 38 8.84 -8.68 -12.20
C ILE A 38 8.64 -8.64 -13.71
N VAL A 39 9.54 -7.95 -14.38
CA VAL A 39 9.58 -7.83 -15.85
C VAL A 39 10.65 -8.75 -16.38
N PHE A 40 10.30 -9.59 -17.35
CA PHE A 40 11.22 -10.38 -18.15
C PHE A 40 11.18 -9.85 -19.57
N ARG A 41 12.33 -9.52 -20.14
CA ARG A 41 12.48 -9.13 -21.54
C ARG A 41 13.53 -9.98 -22.23
N ASP A 42 13.15 -10.59 -23.36
CA ASP A 42 14.05 -11.33 -24.24
C ASP A 42 13.79 -10.90 -25.70
N GLY A 43 14.51 -9.86 -26.15
CA GLY A 43 14.25 -9.20 -27.43
C GLY A 43 12.92 -8.45 -27.42
N GLU A 44 12.02 -8.86 -28.33
CA GLU A 44 10.66 -8.31 -28.45
C GLU A 44 9.65 -8.99 -27.49
N ASP A 45 10.03 -10.10 -26.85
CA ASP A 45 9.16 -10.76 -25.88
C ASP A 45 9.32 -10.11 -24.51
N VAL A 46 8.24 -9.45 -24.05
CA VAL A 46 8.15 -8.84 -22.71
C VAL A 46 7.05 -9.53 -21.93
N ARG A 47 7.37 -9.96 -20.74
CA ARG A 47 6.42 -10.59 -19.82
C ARG A 47 6.41 -9.87 -18.48
N LEU A 48 5.22 -9.44 -18.07
CA LEU A 48 4.95 -8.79 -16.80
C LEU A 48 4.36 -9.81 -15.84
N GLN A 49 5.08 -10.11 -14.76
CA GLN A 49 4.67 -11.06 -13.73
C GLN A 49 4.32 -10.36 -12.44
N SER A 50 3.09 -10.52 -11.96
CA SER A 50 2.68 -10.00 -10.64
C SER A 50 3.43 -10.69 -9.50
N ARG A 51 3.37 -10.11 -8.30
CA ARG A 51 3.92 -10.68 -7.06
C ARG A 51 3.56 -12.16 -6.84
N ASN A 52 2.39 -12.58 -7.30
CA ASN A 52 1.87 -13.95 -7.12
C ASN A 52 2.10 -14.84 -8.36
N GLY A 53 2.97 -14.44 -9.29
CA GLY A 53 3.31 -15.21 -10.48
C GLY A 53 2.26 -15.16 -11.61
N ARG A 54 1.26 -14.26 -11.54
CA ARG A 54 0.22 -14.15 -12.58
C ARG A 54 0.65 -13.18 -13.67
N PRO A 55 0.34 -13.47 -14.98
CA PRO A 55 0.66 -12.56 -16.07
C PRO A 55 -0.18 -11.27 -16.00
N MET A 56 0.45 -10.14 -16.30
CA MET A 56 -0.18 -8.80 -16.23
C MET A 56 -0.17 -8.03 -17.55
N ASN A 57 0.46 -8.52 -18.60
CA ASN A 57 0.60 -7.85 -19.90
C ASN A 57 -0.73 -7.28 -20.43
N ARG A 58 -1.81 -8.07 -20.35
CA ARG A 58 -3.13 -7.64 -20.86
C ARG A 58 -3.68 -6.39 -20.15
N TYR A 59 -3.23 -6.09 -18.95
CA TYR A 59 -3.71 -4.97 -18.16
C TYR A 59 -2.86 -3.71 -18.29
N PHE A 60 -1.61 -3.86 -18.76
CA PHE A 60 -0.61 -2.80 -18.82
C PHE A 60 0.17 -2.82 -20.14
N PRO A 61 -0.52 -2.67 -21.32
CA PRO A 61 0.15 -2.66 -22.61
C PRO A 61 1.18 -1.52 -22.72
N GLU A 62 0.91 -0.35 -22.14
CA GLU A 62 1.82 0.80 -22.13
C GLU A 62 3.10 0.53 -21.34
N VAL A 63 3.05 -0.29 -20.30
CA VAL A 63 4.26 -0.71 -19.56
C VAL A 63 5.11 -1.67 -20.42
N VAL A 64 4.46 -2.53 -21.22
CA VAL A 64 5.17 -3.37 -22.19
C VAL A 64 5.92 -2.50 -23.19
N GLU A 65 5.28 -1.45 -23.72
CA GLU A 65 5.90 -0.49 -24.66
C GLU A 65 7.08 0.27 -24.00
N GLN A 66 6.93 0.70 -22.74
CA GLN A 66 8.01 1.34 -21.97
C GLN A 66 9.23 0.41 -21.84
N VAL A 67 9.03 -0.86 -21.53
CA VAL A 67 10.10 -1.85 -21.41
C VAL A 67 10.76 -2.12 -22.76
N LEU A 68 10.00 -2.22 -23.84
CA LEU A 68 10.53 -2.39 -25.20
C LEU A 68 11.37 -1.20 -25.67
N ALA A 69 11.12 0.00 -25.16
CA ALA A 69 11.89 1.19 -25.48
C ALA A 69 13.24 1.29 -24.73
N LEU A 70 13.51 0.43 -23.75
CA LEU A 70 14.84 0.37 -23.10
C LEU A 70 15.91 -0.09 -24.09
N PRO A 71 17.15 0.43 -24.00
CA PRO A 71 18.25 0.00 -24.86
C PRO A 71 18.64 -1.48 -24.69
N ALA A 72 18.64 -1.97 -23.45
CA ALA A 72 18.98 -3.35 -23.11
C ALA A 72 17.85 -4.29 -23.52
N GLN A 73 18.14 -5.22 -24.45
CA GLN A 73 17.13 -6.12 -25.01
C GLN A 73 16.91 -7.40 -24.20
N ARG A 74 17.82 -7.74 -23.28
CA ARG A 74 17.71 -8.95 -22.45
C ARG A 74 17.95 -8.58 -20.99
N LEU A 75 16.89 -8.64 -20.18
CA LEU A 75 16.94 -8.24 -18.77
C LEU A 75 15.80 -8.85 -17.95
N VAL A 76 16.01 -8.89 -16.63
CA VAL A 76 14.95 -9.16 -15.65
C VAL A 76 14.99 -8.04 -14.59
N LEU A 77 13.89 -7.30 -14.47
CA LEU A 77 13.73 -6.21 -13.51
C LEU A 77 12.75 -6.58 -12.39
N ASP A 78 12.96 -6.04 -11.20
CA ASP A 78 11.97 -6.01 -10.13
C ASP A 78 11.58 -4.55 -9.89
N GLY A 79 10.29 -4.27 -9.88
CA GLY A 79 9.78 -2.91 -9.79
C GLY A 79 8.31 -2.85 -9.39
N GLU A 80 7.76 -1.65 -9.49
CA GLU A 80 6.36 -1.36 -9.19
C GLU A 80 5.69 -0.71 -10.38
N ILE A 81 4.51 -1.19 -10.78
CA ILE A 81 3.62 -0.48 -11.70
C ILE A 81 2.81 0.51 -10.88
N VAL A 82 2.84 1.78 -11.25
CA VAL A 82 2.18 2.89 -10.55
C VAL A 82 1.37 3.74 -11.53
N VAL A 83 0.36 4.44 -11.01
CA VAL A 83 -0.29 5.56 -11.69
C VAL A 83 -0.05 6.80 -10.85
N GLU A 84 0.49 7.85 -11.46
CA GLU A 84 0.70 9.14 -10.81
C GLU A 84 -0.13 10.21 -11.53
N VAL A 85 -0.79 11.05 -10.73
CA VAL A 85 -1.51 12.24 -11.21
C VAL A 85 -1.00 13.42 -10.40
N ASP A 86 -0.47 14.43 -11.07
CA ASP A 86 0.11 15.63 -10.44
C ASP A 86 1.15 15.31 -9.36
N GLY A 87 1.98 14.26 -9.57
CA GLY A 87 3.01 13.82 -8.65
C GLY A 87 2.50 13.03 -7.43
N VAL A 88 1.23 12.65 -7.42
CA VAL A 88 0.62 11.83 -6.37
C VAL A 88 0.30 10.44 -6.89
N GLN A 89 0.65 9.41 -6.12
CA GLN A 89 0.33 8.03 -6.48
C GLN A 89 -1.15 7.74 -6.24
N GLU A 90 -1.84 7.30 -7.31
CA GLU A 90 -3.28 7.04 -7.33
C GLU A 90 -3.57 5.53 -7.48
N PHE A 91 -3.45 4.79 -6.37
CA PHE A 91 -3.70 3.35 -6.37
C PHE A 91 -5.11 2.97 -6.81
N ASP A 92 -6.11 3.81 -6.56
CA ASP A 92 -7.50 3.54 -6.96
C ASP A 92 -7.67 3.57 -8.48
N LEU A 93 -6.98 4.47 -9.18
CA LEU A 93 -6.93 4.49 -10.65
C LEU A 93 -6.20 3.25 -11.17
N LEU A 94 -5.07 2.90 -10.56
CA LEU A 94 -4.32 1.70 -10.91
C LEU A 94 -5.16 0.43 -10.73
N SER A 95 -5.90 0.30 -9.64
CA SER A 95 -6.71 -0.88 -9.34
C SER A 95 -7.84 -1.12 -10.35
N GLN A 96 -8.35 -0.07 -11.00
CA GLN A 96 -9.38 -0.14 -12.04
C GLN A 96 -8.90 -0.81 -13.33
N ARG A 97 -7.57 -0.93 -13.51
CA ARG A 97 -6.95 -1.59 -14.68
C ARG A 97 -7.18 -3.10 -14.67
N ILE A 98 -7.38 -3.71 -13.51
CA ILE A 98 -7.64 -5.16 -13.40
C ILE A 98 -9.11 -5.43 -13.76
N HIS A 99 -9.38 -5.45 -15.06
CA HIS A 99 -10.74 -5.60 -15.58
C HIS A 99 -10.79 -6.63 -16.74
N PRO A 100 -11.88 -7.41 -16.88
CA PRO A 100 -12.01 -8.42 -17.93
C PRO A 100 -12.17 -7.82 -19.35
N ALA A 101 -12.78 -6.63 -19.50
CA ALA A 101 -13.02 -6.01 -20.80
C ALA A 101 -11.77 -5.30 -21.34
N ALA A 102 -11.25 -5.77 -22.48
CA ALA A 102 -10.07 -5.20 -23.14
C ALA A 102 -10.26 -3.72 -23.51
N SER A 103 -11.42 -3.34 -24.05
CA SER A 103 -11.72 -1.95 -24.44
C SER A 103 -11.62 -0.96 -23.26
N ARG A 104 -12.00 -1.38 -22.06
CA ARG A 104 -11.82 -0.55 -20.85
C ARG A 104 -10.35 -0.41 -20.49
N VAL A 105 -9.59 -1.49 -20.56
CA VAL A 105 -8.14 -1.47 -20.28
C VAL A 105 -7.43 -0.53 -21.27
N GLU A 106 -7.69 -0.66 -22.57
CA GLU A 106 -7.11 0.19 -23.62
C GLU A 106 -7.46 1.67 -23.44
N ARG A 107 -8.71 1.97 -23.07
CA ARG A 107 -9.12 3.34 -22.76
C ARG A 107 -8.33 3.90 -21.56
N LEU A 108 -8.30 3.19 -20.45
CA LEU A 108 -7.59 3.62 -19.25
C LEU A 108 -6.08 3.71 -19.45
N ALA A 109 -5.49 2.88 -20.33
CA ALA A 109 -4.08 2.97 -20.72
C ALA A 109 -3.73 4.31 -21.39
N ARG A 110 -4.71 4.93 -22.06
CA ARG A 110 -4.56 6.26 -22.70
C ARG A 110 -4.93 7.41 -21.76
N GLU A 111 -6.03 7.26 -20.99
CA GLU A 111 -6.55 8.32 -20.12
C GLU A 111 -5.71 8.51 -18.83
N THR A 112 -5.26 7.41 -18.25
CA THR A 112 -4.47 7.36 -17.01
C THR A 112 -3.37 6.33 -17.16
N PRO A 113 -2.33 6.62 -17.98
CA PRO A 113 -1.26 5.67 -18.26
C PRO A 113 -0.52 5.28 -16.98
N ALA A 114 -0.19 4.00 -16.87
CA ALA A 114 0.66 3.51 -15.81
C ALA A 114 2.13 3.65 -16.21
N GLY A 115 3.00 3.92 -15.21
CA GLY A 115 4.44 3.87 -15.32
C GLY A 115 5.00 2.64 -14.63
N TYR A 116 6.20 2.23 -15.02
CA TYR A 116 6.97 1.22 -14.32
C TYR A 116 8.19 1.85 -13.66
N VAL A 117 8.33 1.68 -12.35
CA VAL A 117 9.47 2.16 -11.56
C VAL A 117 10.30 0.97 -11.13
N ALA A 118 11.49 0.84 -11.71
CA ALA A 118 12.43 -0.23 -11.38
C ALA A 118 13.23 0.11 -10.12
N PHE A 119 13.45 -0.89 -9.26
CA PHE A 119 14.24 -0.76 -8.04
C PHE A 119 15.23 -1.90 -7.82
N ASP A 120 15.27 -2.90 -8.71
CA ASP A 120 16.32 -3.92 -8.73
C ASP A 120 16.50 -4.50 -10.15
N LEU A 121 17.73 -4.93 -10.47
CA LEU A 121 18.09 -5.63 -11.68
C LEU A 121 18.53 -7.05 -11.32
N LEU A 122 17.80 -8.03 -11.83
CA LEU A 122 17.99 -9.44 -11.44
C LEU A 122 18.77 -10.24 -12.48
N ALA A 123 18.71 -9.80 -13.74
CA ALA A 123 19.54 -10.37 -14.82
C ALA A 123 19.78 -9.31 -15.89
N GLU A 124 20.94 -9.41 -16.57
CA GLU A 124 21.34 -8.60 -17.72
C GLU A 124 22.05 -9.50 -18.74
N GLY A 125 21.57 -9.50 -19.99
CA GLY A 125 22.08 -10.43 -21.01
C GLY A 125 21.93 -11.89 -20.58
N ASP A 126 23.02 -12.59 -20.51
CA ASP A 126 23.11 -14.00 -20.08
C ASP A 126 23.54 -14.16 -18.61
N GLU A 127 23.72 -13.06 -17.88
CA GLU A 127 24.18 -13.05 -16.50
C GLU A 127 23.01 -12.92 -15.51
N ALA A 128 22.91 -13.88 -14.58
CA ALA A 128 22.02 -13.77 -13.41
C ALA A 128 22.73 -12.98 -12.30
N LEU A 129 22.11 -11.92 -11.81
CA LEU A 129 22.73 -10.99 -10.87
C LEU A 129 22.32 -11.23 -9.40
N LEU A 130 21.50 -12.24 -9.14
CA LEU A 130 20.92 -12.48 -7.80
C LEU A 130 21.97 -12.59 -6.69
N ALA A 131 23.14 -13.17 -6.99
CA ALA A 131 24.23 -13.37 -6.04
C ALA A 131 25.05 -12.09 -5.76
N LEU A 132 24.94 -11.06 -6.59
CA LEU A 132 25.67 -9.81 -6.41
C LEU A 132 25.08 -8.99 -5.26
N PRO A 133 25.91 -8.18 -4.56
CA PRO A 133 25.44 -7.18 -3.61
C PRO A 133 24.42 -6.23 -4.24
N TYR A 134 23.42 -5.80 -3.46
CA TYR A 134 22.39 -4.84 -3.94
C TYR A 134 23.02 -3.58 -4.55
N ARG A 135 24.09 -3.02 -3.94
CA ARG A 135 24.78 -1.83 -4.45
C ARG A 135 25.28 -2.01 -5.89
N GLU A 136 25.76 -3.20 -6.25
CA GLU A 136 26.28 -3.49 -7.60
C GLU A 136 25.14 -3.65 -8.60
N ARG A 137 24.07 -4.35 -8.22
CA ARG A 137 22.87 -4.46 -9.04
C ARG A 137 22.23 -3.09 -9.29
N ARG A 138 22.24 -2.23 -8.27
CA ARG A 138 21.73 -0.85 -8.36
C ARG A 138 22.50 0.01 -9.35
N GLU A 139 23.84 -0.06 -9.37
CA GLU A 139 24.65 0.68 -10.33
C GLU A 139 24.38 0.21 -11.77
N ARG A 140 24.29 -1.08 -11.99
CA ARG A 140 23.89 -1.62 -13.30
C ARG A 140 22.48 -1.19 -13.70
N LEU A 141 21.53 -1.21 -12.75
CA LEU A 141 20.16 -0.75 -12.99
C LEU A 141 20.14 0.69 -13.48
N ARG A 142 20.90 1.60 -12.87
CA ARG A 142 21.00 3.02 -13.30
C ARG A 142 21.40 3.14 -14.77
N THR A 143 22.36 2.32 -15.19
CA THR A 143 22.82 2.30 -16.60
C THR A 143 21.71 1.76 -17.53
N VAL A 144 21.04 0.69 -17.13
CA VAL A 144 19.98 0.04 -17.95
C VAL A 144 18.77 0.94 -18.18
N VAL A 145 18.34 1.71 -17.15
CA VAL A 145 17.18 2.60 -17.24
C VAL A 145 17.54 4.08 -17.52
N ALA A 146 18.78 4.34 -17.98
CA ALA A 146 19.26 5.68 -18.32
C ALA A 146 19.12 6.71 -17.19
N ASP A 147 19.44 6.31 -15.95
CA ASP A 147 19.39 7.12 -14.72
C ASP A 147 18.04 7.84 -14.46
N GLY A 148 16.95 7.25 -14.97
CA GLY A 148 15.59 7.74 -14.74
C GLY A 148 15.02 8.69 -15.80
N ASP A 149 15.84 9.12 -16.78
CA ASP A 149 15.38 9.93 -17.92
C ASP A 149 14.79 9.05 -19.06
N GLY A 150 14.76 7.74 -18.84
CA GLY A 150 14.25 6.76 -19.80
C GLY A 150 12.75 6.51 -19.68
N PRO A 151 12.22 5.60 -20.52
CA PRO A 151 10.81 5.19 -20.52
C PRO A 151 10.40 4.43 -19.26
N VAL A 152 11.36 3.85 -18.54
CA VAL A 152 11.20 3.16 -17.25
C VAL A 152 11.80 4.05 -16.17
N GLY A 153 11.01 4.37 -15.14
CA GLY A 153 11.48 5.14 -14.00
C GLY A 153 12.49 4.38 -13.14
N LEU A 154 13.46 5.08 -12.57
CA LEU A 154 14.35 4.56 -11.55
C LEU A 154 13.89 5.04 -10.19
N THR A 155 13.68 4.14 -9.22
CA THR A 155 13.37 4.56 -7.86
C THR A 155 14.51 5.42 -7.29
N PRO A 156 14.24 6.57 -6.64
CA PRO A 156 15.28 7.32 -5.93
C PRO A 156 15.84 6.48 -4.78
N ALA A 157 17.11 6.70 -4.45
CA ALA A 157 17.76 5.99 -3.36
C ALA A 157 18.78 6.88 -2.66
N THR A 158 18.95 6.69 -1.35
CA THR A 158 19.96 7.39 -0.54
C THR A 158 20.52 6.47 0.53
N SER A 159 21.77 6.70 0.93
CA SER A 159 22.34 6.11 2.14
C SER A 159 22.15 6.98 3.38
N ASP A 160 21.67 8.20 3.21
CA ASP A 160 21.40 9.13 4.29
C ASP A 160 20.02 8.83 4.92
N ARG A 161 20.04 8.44 6.20
CA ARG A 161 18.86 8.10 6.97
C ARG A 161 17.91 9.29 7.17
N ASP A 162 18.46 10.49 7.34
CA ASP A 162 17.65 11.69 7.59
C ASP A 162 17.00 12.17 6.30
N ALA A 163 17.71 12.10 5.17
CA ALA A 163 17.13 12.33 3.85
C ALA A 163 16.00 11.34 3.53
N ALA A 164 16.16 10.07 3.89
CA ALA A 164 15.11 9.06 3.74
C ALA A 164 13.87 9.33 4.61
N GLY A 165 14.04 10.02 5.74
CA GLY A 165 12.96 10.43 6.63
C GLY A 165 11.88 11.29 5.95
N VAL A 166 12.24 12.04 4.91
CA VAL A 166 11.31 12.85 4.10
C VAL A 166 10.22 11.97 3.45
N TRP A 167 10.55 10.75 3.05
CA TRP A 167 9.57 9.82 2.48
C TRP A 167 8.54 9.29 3.50
N LEU A 168 8.82 9.41 4.81
CA LEU A 168 7.85 9.06 5.87
C LEU A 168 6.85 10.20 6.14
N THR A 169 7.12 11.41 5.69
CA THR A 169 6.25 12.59 5.88
C THR A 169 5.61 13.09 4.59
N GLY A 170 6.15 12.67 3.43
CA GLY A 170 5.72 13.09 2.09
C GLY A 170 4.60 12.21 1.48
N ALA A 171 4.54 12.19 0.16
CA ALA A 171 3.53 11.45 -0.62
C ALA A 171 3.74 9.91 -0.66
N SER A 172 4.91 9.41 -0.24
CA SER A 172 5.22 7.98 -0.26
C SER A 172 4.47 7.21 0.82
N GLU A 173 4.19 5.93 0.58
CA GLU A 173 3.58 5.02 1.58
C GLU A 173 4.53 4.70 2.76
N GLY A 174 5.81 5.05 2.62
CA GLY A 174 6.86 4.78 3.61
C GLY A 174 8.22 4.65 2.96
N VAL A 175 9.08 3.84 3.58
CA VAL A 175 10.46 3.57 3.15
C VAL A 175 10.73 2.08 3.07
N ILE A 176 11.47 1.67 2.05
CA ILE A 176 12.14 0.37 1.98
C ILE A 176 13.63 0.60 2.28
N ALA A 177 14.15 -0.05 3.32
CA ALA A 177 15.56 -0.08 3.61
C ALA A 177 16.13 -1.44 3.16
N LYS A 178 17.18 -1.41 2.34
CA LYS A 178 17.88 -2.59 1.80
C LYS A 178 19.32 -2.63 2.31
N GLU A 179 19.78 -3.81 2.71
CA GLU A 179 21.20 -4.01 3.02
C GLU A 179 22.02 -3.96 1.73
N ALA A 180 22.91 -2.95 1.61
CA ALA A 180 23.64 -2.64 0.40
C ALA A 180 24.59 -3.80 -0.05
N ALA A 181 25.07 -4.61 0.88
CA ALA A 181 25.95 -5.74 0.64
C ALA A 181 25.21 -7.08 0.42
N ALA A 182 23.88 -7.11 0.56
CA ALA A 182 23.15 -8.36 0.51
C ALA A 182 22.82 -8.80 -0.92
N PRO A 183 22.79 -10.12 -1.19
CA PRO A 183 22.27 -10.68 -2.43
C PRO A 183 20.74 -10.54 -2.49
N TYR A 184 20.18 -10.78 -3.67
CA TYR A 184 18.73 -10.90 -3.83
C TYR A 184 18.29 -12.34 -3.50
N ALA A 185 17.39 -12.49 -2.54
CA ALA A 185 16.90 -13.77 -2.04
C ALA A 185 15.42 -13.99 -2.43
N PRO A 186 15.11 -14.68 -3.54
CA PRO A 186 13.75 -14.86 -4.03
C PRO A 186 12.83 -15.53 -3.00
N GLY A 187 11.69 -14.89 -2.71
CA GLY A 187 10.68 -15.40 -1.78
C GLY A 187 11.02 -15.20 -0.30
N GLU A 188 12.25 -14.82 0.04
CA GLU A 188 12.71 -14.65 1.41
C GLU A 188 12.37 -13.26 1.98
N ARG A 189 12.35 -13.17 3.31
CA ARG A 189 12.17 -11.91 4.07
C ARG A 189 13.45 -11.50 4.75
N THR A 190 14.54 -11.46 4.00
CA THR A 190 15.88 -11.13 4.50
C THR A 190 16.36 -9.82 3.87
N ALA A 191 17.31 -9.14 4.51
CA ALA A 191 18.03 -7.99 3.98
C ALA A 191 17.16 -6.78 3.50
N MET A 192 15.85 -6.82 3.73
CA MET A 192 14.94 -5.73 3.41
C MET A 192 13.97 -5.45 4.55
N LEU A 193 13.84 -4.18 4.90
CA LEU A 193 12.88 -3.69 5.88
C LEU A 193 11.90 -2.72 5.20
N LYS A 194 10.63 -2.79 5.59
CA LYS A 194 9.62 -1.79 5.21
C LYS A 194 9.18 -1.02 6.45
N ILE A 195 9.30 0.26 6.39
CA ILE A 195 8.86 1.21 7.39
C ILE A 195 7.70 1.98 6.77
N LYS A 196 6.50 1.78 7.29
CA LYS A 196 5.31 2.46 6.78
C LYS A 196 5.12 3.79 7.50
N ARG A 197 4.65 4.79 6.76
CA ARG A 197 4.10 6.00 7.34
C ARG A 197 2.92 5.62 8.23
N VAL A 198 2.94 6.06 9.48
CA VAL A 198 1.80 5.92 10.38
C VAL A 198 0.96 7.19 10.25
N ARG A 199 -0.19 7.08 9.58
CA ARG A 199 -1.18 8.15 9.52
C ARG A 199 -2.13 8.00 10.70
N THR A 200 -2.50 9.09 11.33
CA THR A 200 -3.47 9.10 12.42
C THR A 200 -4.61 10.06 12.11
N ALA A 201 -5.78 9.78 12.67
CA ALA A 201 -6.92 10.68 12.65
C ALA A 201 -7.70 10.56 13.95
N ASP A 202 -8.29 11.67 14.37
CA ASP A 202 -9.27 11.72 15.44
C ASP A 202 -10.66 11.52 14.85
N CYS A 203 -11.33 10.43 15.21
CA CYS A 203 -12.62 10.05 14.66
C CYS A 203 -13.69 10.00 15.73
N VAL A 204 -14.90 10.43 15.38
CA VAL A 204 -16.08 10.24 16.21
C VAL A 204 -16.50 8.78 16.18
N VAL A 205 -16.85 8.22 17.32
CA VAL A 205 -17.48 6.90 17.42
C VAL A 205 -18.98 7.06 17.16
N ALA A 206 -19.42 6.70 15.95
CA ALA A 206 -20.79 6.89 15.50
C ALA A 206 -21.72 5.72 15.88
N ALA A 207 -21.17 4.51 15.95
CA ALA A 207 -21.91 3.29 16.26
C ALA A 207 -20.93 2.18 16.67
N PHE A 208 -21.46 1.04 17.09
CA PHE A 208 -20.66 -0.16 17.34
C PHE A 208 -21.38 -1.41 16.83
N ARG A 209 -20.59 -2.49 16.66
CA ARG A 209 -21.11 -3.82 16.40
C ARG A 209 -20.82 -4.70 17.60
N PHE A 210 -21.76 -5.57 17.93
CA PHE A 210 -21.54 -6.58 18.97
C PHE A 210 -20.47 -7.58 18.57
N GLY A 211 -19.77 -8.12 19.55
CA GLY A 211 -18.82 -9.20 19.37
C GLY A 211 -19.53 -10.56 19.23
N LYS A 212 -18.76 -11.60 18.97
CA LYS A 212 -19.28 -12.99 18.92
C LYS A 212 -19.74 -13.49 20.29
N GLU A 213 -19.09 -13.03 21.36
CA GLU A 213 -19.47 -13.33 22.73
C GLU A 213 -20.50 -12.30 23.19
N GLU A 214 -21.56 -12.76 23.86
CA GLU A 214 -22.58 -11.91 24.45
C GLU A 214 -21.96 -10.87 25.41
N GLY A 215 -22.46 -9.67 25.40
CA GLY A 215 -21.95 -8.59 26.25
C GLY A 215 -20.59 -8.01 25.83
N THR A 216 -20.17 -8.26 24.58
CA THR A 216 -18.90 -7.73 24.06
C THR A 216 -19.09 -6.83 22.83
N VAL A 217 -18.15 -5.89 22.64
CA VAL A 217 -18.05 -5.05 21.43
C VAL A 217 -17.06 -5.65 20.47
N GLY A 218 -17.48 -5.91 19.22
CA GLY A 218 -16.64 -6.46 18.16
C GLY A 218 -15.85 -5.38 17.41
N SER A 219 -16.51 -4.24 17.11
CA SER A 219 -15.88 -3.11 16.43
C SER A 219 -16.61 -1.80 16.72
N LEU A 220 -15.90 -0.68 16.61
CA LEU A 220 -16.44 0.67 16.63
C LEU A 220 -16.52 1.19 15.20
N ILE A 221 -17.65 1.79 14.83
CA ILE A 221 -17.85 2.45 13.54
C ILE A 221 -17.44 3.92 13.71
N LEU A 222 -16.61 4.39 12.79
CA LEU A 222 -15.93 5.67 12.85
C LEU A 222 -16.55 6.65 11.86
N GLY A 223 -16.72 7.88 12.30
CA GLY A 223 -17.24 8.98 11.49
C GLY A 223 -16.36 10.23 11.55
N LEU A 224 -16.41 11.01 10.47
CA LEU A 224 -15.83 12.35 10.38
C LEU A 224 -16.88 13.30 9.79
N TYR A 225 -16.86 14.55 10.24
CA TYR A 225 -17.77 15.57 9.73
C TYR A 225 -17.30 16.10 8.37
N ASP A 226 -18.24 16.17 7.42
CA ASP A 226 -18.04 16.82 6.13
C ASP A 226 -18.23 18.36 6.23
N GLU A 227 -18.14 19.04 5.10
CA GLU A 227 -18.32 20.50 5.02
C GLU A 227 -19.76 20.93 5.35
N ASP A 228 -20.74 20.05 5.13
CA ASP A 228 -22.15 20.27 5.44
C ASP A 228 -22.52 19.90 6.90
N GLU A 229 -21.54 19.73 7.78
CA GLU A 229 -21.72 19.31 9.18
C GLU A 229 -22.40 17.94 9.36
N ARG A 230 -22.35 17.08 8.34
CA ARG A 230 -22.90 15.72 8.41
C ARG A 230 -21.80 14.73 8.79
N LEU A 231 -22.10 13.87 9.76
CA LEU A 231 -21.21 12.80 10.16
C LEU A 231 -21.22 11.69 9.10
N ARG A 232 -20.08 11.49 8.45
CA ARG A 232 -19.89 10.47 7.39
C ARG A 232 -19.11 9.28 7.94
N GLU A 233 -19.64 8.09 7.73
CA GLU A 233 -18.89 6.86 8.04
C GLU A 233 -17.62 6.79 7.21
N VAL A 234 -16.47 6.68 7.89
CA VAL A 234 -15.14 6.58 7.24
C VAL A 234 -14.49 5.22 7.42
N GLY A 235 -15.02 4.36 8.26
CA GLY A 235 -14.51 3.02 8.48
C GLY A 235 -14.84 2.48 9.85
N HIS A 236 -14.06 1.48 10.26
CA HIS A 236 -14.24 0.88 11.58
C HIS A 236 -12.90 0.51 12.20
N VAL A 237 -12.89 0.40 13.53
CA VAL A 237 -11.77 -0.15 14.28
C VAL A 237 -12.21 -1.41 15.02
N SER A 238 -11.36 -2.41 14.95
CA SER A 238 -11.54 -3.73 15.60
C SER A 238 -10.19 -4.22 16.14
N GLY A 239 -10.10 -5.46 16.58
CA GLY A 239 -8.84 -6.02 17.07
C GLY A 239 -8.59 -5.74 18.55
N PHE A 240 -9.62 -5.38 19.29
CA PHE A 240 -9.58 -5.24 20.74
C PHE A 240 -9.31 -6.58 21.44
N LYS A 241 -8.55 -6.54 22.53
CA LYS A 241 -8.32 -7.72 23.38
C LYS A 241 -9.63 -8.15 24.07
N ALA A 242 -9.72 -9.39 24.48
CA ALA A 242 -10.95 -9.94 25.10
C ALA A 242 -11.43 -9.11 26.32
N ARG A 243 -10.51 -8.62 27.14
CA ARG A 243 -10.84 -7.74 28.27
C ARG A 243 -11.42 -6.41 27.80
N GLU A 244 -10.76 -5.77 26.82
CA GLU A 244 -11.19 -4.48 26.26
C GLU A 244 -12.58 -4.57 25.62
N LYS A 245 -12.90 -5.66 24.94
CA LYS A 245 -14.22 -5.88 24.32
C LYS A 245 -15.38 -5.86 25.33
N ARG A 246 -15.15 -6.36 26.54
CA ARG A 246 -16.13 -6.33 27.64
C ARG A 246 -16.22 -4.94 28.28
N GLU A 247 -15.08 -4.30 28.52
CA GLU A 247 -15.02 -2.96 29.13
C GLU A 247 -15.63 -1.90 28.20
N LEU A 248 -15.47 -2.05 26.87
CA LEU A 248 -16.04 -1.15 25.88
C LEU A 248 -17.57 -1.03 26.00
N LEU A 249 -18.30 -2.14 26.20
CA LEU A 249 -19.76 -2.08 26.30
C LEU A 249 -20.22 -1.18 27.45
N GLY A 250 -19.58 -1.31 28.62
CA GLY A 250 -19.88 -0.44 29.77
C GLY A 250 -19.56 1.03 29.49
N ARG A 251 -18.46 1.31 28.77
CA ARG A 251 -18.10 2.70 28.39
C ARG A 251 -19.09 3.31 27.39
N LEU A 252 -19.67 2.51 26.50
CA LEU A 252 -20.61 2.98 25.48
C LEU A 252 -22.04 3.15 26.00
N GLU A 253 -22.40 2.50 27.12
CA GLU A 253 -23.77 2.37 27.60
C GLU A 253 -24.53 3.70 27.69
N SER A 254 -23.92 4.74 28.26
CA SER A 254 -24.56 6.06 28.43
C SER A 254 -24.71 6.85 27.11
N TYR A 255 -24.11 6.37 26.02
CA TYR A 255 -24.14 7.00 24.70
C TYR A 255 -25.04 6.29 23.71
N ARG A 256 -25.60 5.11 24.05
CA ARG A 256 -26.42 4.30 23.16
C ARG A 256 -27.70 5.04 22.78
N THR A 257 -28.06 5.00 21.50
CA THR A 257 -29.34 5.52 20.99
C THR A 257 -30.38 4.42 20.85
N TYR A 258 -29.96 3.15 20.92
CA TYR A 258 -30.77 1.94 20.64
C TYR A 258 -31.31 1.90 19.21
N GLU A 259 -30.93 2.82 18.36
CA GLU A 259 -31.18 2.76 16.93
C GLU A 259 -30.26 1.68 16.31
N GLN A 260 -30.88 0.75 15.59
CA GLN A 260 -30.17 -0.35 14.96
C GLN A 260 -30.30 -0.28 13.45
N GLY A 261 -29.25 -0.69 12.76
CA GLY A 261 -29.24 -0.84 11.32
C GLY A 261 -28.36 -2.00 10.90
N SER A 262 -28.51 -2.42 9.65
CA SER A 262 -27.64 -3.41 9.05
C SER A 262 -26.75 -2.77 8.00
N GLY A 263 -25.45 -3.10 8.03
CA GLY A 263 -24.52 -2.76 6.97
C GLY A 263 -24.58 -3.75 5.84
N GLY A 264 -24.33 -3.32 4.58
CA GLY A 264 -24.24 -4.22 3.44
C GLY A 264 -23.20 -5.34 3.66
N PRO A 265 -23.34 -6.47 2.96
CA PRO A 265 -22.48 -7.65 3.16
C PRO A 265 -21.02 -7.29 2.95
N SER A 266 -20.16 -7.74 3.86
CA SER A 266 -18.73 -7.61 3.68
C SER A 266 -18.32 -8.45 2.46
N ARG A 267 -17.39 -7.98 1.62
CA ARG A 267 -16.87 -8.73 0.46
C ARG A 267 -16.32 -10.13 0.80
N TRP A 268 -16.19 -10.45 2.08
CA TRP A 268 -15.57 -11.68 2.58
C TRP A 268 -16.55 -12.60 3.32
N LYS A 269 -17.78 -12.14 3.64
CA LYS A 269 -18.82 -12.93 4.28
C LYS A 269 -20.16 -12.55 3.66
N SER A 270 -20.69 -13.41 2.82
CA SER A 270 -21.89 -13.16 2.03
C SER A 270 -23.22 -13.27 2.78
N ASP A 271 -23.26 -13.84 3.99
CA ASP A 271 -24.51 -14.33 4.58
C ASP A 271 -24.84 -13.84 6.00
N GLU A 272 -23.99 -13.03 6.65
CA GLU A 272 -24.32 -12.40 7.93
C GLU A 272 -24.53 -10.90 7.77
N GLU A 273 -25.72 -10.41 7.99
CA GLU A 273 -26.00 -8.98 8.17
C GLU A 273 -25.25 -8.49 9.39
N LEU A 274 -24.33 -7.52 9.16
CA LEU A 274 -23.57 -6.92 10.25
C LEU A 274 -24.44 -5.85 10.93
N VAL A 275 -25.23 -6.29 11.92
CA VAL A 275 -26.03 -5.39 12.74
C VAL A 275 -25.14 -4.45 13.55
N TRP A 276 -25.46 -3.17 13.52
CA TRP A 276 -24.82 -2.15 14.34
C TRP A 276 -25.85 -1.43 15.20
N GLU A 277 -25.38 -0.85 16.29
CA GLU A 277 -26.18 0.02 17.17
C GLU A 277 -25.56 1.41 17.25
N GLY A 278 -26.41 2.43 17.09
CA GLY A 278 -26.05 3.83 17.04
C GLY A 278 -25.60 4.39 18.40
N LEU A 279 -24.70 5.35 18.34
CA LEU A 279 -24.23 6.11 19.49
C LEU A 279 -24.44 7.62 19.26
N ARG A 280 -24.77 8.35 20.33
CA ARG A 280 -24.68 9.81 20.28
C ARG A 280 -23.22 10.19 19.95
N PRO A 281 -22.99 11.11 19.00
CA PRO A 281 -21.64 11.47 18.54
C PRO A 281 -20.91 12.36 19.56
N ALA A 282 -20.55 11.78 20.70
CA ALA A 282 -19.90 12.45 21.83
C ALA A 282 -18.53 11.86 22.19
N LEU A 283 -18.20 10.69 21.65
CA LEU A 283 -16.93 10.01 21.92
C LEU A 283 -15.97 10.18 20.74
N VAL A 284 -14.72 10.51 21.03
CA VAL A 284 -13.65 10.64 20.04
C VAL A 284 -12.53 9.64 20.34
N VAL A 285 -12.02 9.03 19.29
CA VAL A 285 -10.87 8.11 19.33
C VAL A 285 -9.80 8.54 18.35
N GLU A 286 -8.55 8.44 18.76
CA GLU A 286 -7.42 8.49 17.85
C GLU A 286 -7.16 7.11 17.29
N ILE A 287 -7.06 7.04 15.99
CA ILE A 287 -6.77 5.81 15.26
C ILE A 287 -5.52 5.94 14.41
N ALA A 288 -4.84 4.84 14.18
CA ALA A 288 -3.84 4.74 13.10
C ALA A 288 -4.43 3.95 11.93
N PHE A 289 -4.09 4.37 10.71
CA PHE A 289 -4.54 3.74 9.49
C PHE A 289 -3.46 3.77 8.40
N ASP A 290 -3.55 2.86 7.42
CA ASP A 290 -2.57 2.75 6.35
C ASP A 290 -3.07 3.42 5.05
N HIS A 291 -4.28 3.08 4.60
CA HIS A 291 -4.79 3.46 3.28
C HIS A 291 -6.19 4.05 3.34
N ILE A 292 -6.46 4.96 2.40
CA ILE A 292 -7.78 5.56 2.17
C ILE A 292 -8.17 5.29 0.72
N THR A 293 -9.45 5.04 0.50
CA THR A 293 -10.07 5.02 -0.82
C THR A 293 -11.25 5.99 -0.80
N GLY A 294 -11.17 7.05 -1.58
CA GLY A 294 -12.11 8.17 -1.48
C GLY A 294 -12.09 8.78 -0.08
N HIS A 295 -13.16 8.57 0.69
CA HIS A 295 -13.27 9.02 2.08
C HIS A 295 -13.30 7.87 3.10
N ARG A 296 -12.95 6.65 2.68
CA ARG A 296 -13.01 5.46 3.55
C ARG A 296 -11.63 4.89 3.85
N ILE A 297 -11.40 4.58 5.12
CA ILE A 297 -10.21 3.88 5.60
C ILE A 297 -10.30 2.41 5.15
N ARG A 298 -9.30 1.96 4.41
CA ARG A 298 -9.18 0.55 3.97
C ARG A 298 -8.55 -0.31 5.08
N HIS A 299 -8.86 -1.61 5.04
CA HIS A 299 -8.22 -2.66 5.86
C HIS A 299 -8.37 -2.51 7.38
N GLY A 300 -9.32 -1.67 7.83
CA GLY A 300 -9.53 -1.40 9.25
C GLY A 300 -8.48 -0.47 9.84
N ALA A 301 -8.92 0.30 10.83
CA ALA A 301 -8.04 1.14 11.62
C ALA A 301 -7.53 0.39 12.85
N ARG A 302 -6.44 0.89 13.43
CA ARG A 302 -5.94 0.45 14.73
C ARG A 302 -6.26 1.50 15.78
N PHE A 303 -6.96 1.11 16.83
CA PHE A 303 -7.23 1.97 17.99
C PHE A 303 -5.90 2.36 18.68
N LEU A 304 -5.72 3.65 18.96
CA LEU A 304 -4.59 4.17 19.72
C LEU A 304 -5.02 4.57 21.12
N ARG A 305 -5.96 5.50 21.25
CA ARG A 305 -6.48 5.99 22.54
C ARG A 305 -7.81 6.71 22.39
N TRP A 306 -8.48 6.91 23.49
CA TRP A 306 -9.58 7.84 23.60
C TRP A 306 -9.07 9.29 23.64
N ARG A 307 -9.83 10.20 23.04
CA ARG A 307 -9.54 11.63 22.98
C ARG A 307 -10.63 12.40 23.76
N GLU A 308 -10.48 12.39 25.08
CA GLU A 308 -11.39 13.12 25.98
C GLU A 308 -11.18 14.65 25.90
N ASP A 309 -10.05 15.05 25.35
CA ASP A 309 -9.61 16.43 25.11
C ASP A 309 -10.11 17.00 23.76
N LYS A 310 -10.81 16.21 22.93
CA LYS A 310 -11.17 16.59 21.57
C LYS A 310 -12.68 16.68 21.40
N GLU A 311 -13.15 17.80 20.87
CA GLU A 311 -14.56 17.96 20.54
C GLU A 311 -14.94 17.18 19.27
N PRO A 312 -16.06 16.44 19.26
CA PRO A 312 -16.48 15.65 18.09
C PRO A 312 -16.57 16.47 16.80
N ARG A 313 -17.03 17.72 16.87
CA ARG A 313 -17.16 18.60 15.69
C ARG A 313 -15.83 19.04 15.08
N GLU A 314 -14.72 18.88 15.76
CA GLU A 314 -13.38 19.12 15.23
C GLU A 314 -12.87 17.96 14.38
N CYS A 315 -13.51 16.80 14.43
CA CYS A 315 -13.14 15.60 13.68
C CYS A 315 -13.66 15.71 12.24
N ARG A 316 -12.85 16.28 11.35
CA ARG A 316 -13.20 16.62 9.97
C ARG A 316 -12.60 15.66 8.94
N LEU A 317 -13.29 15.46 7.80
CA LEU A 317 -12.81 14.65 6.68
C LEU A 317 -11.45 15.09 6.14
N GLY A 318 -11.10 16.37 6.28
CA GLY A 318 -9.80 16.91 5.88
C GLY A 318 -8.60 16.19 6.50
N GLN A 319 -8.75 15.62 7.70
CA GLN A 319 -7.68 14.83 8.36
C GLN A 319 -7.24 13.60 7.55
N LEU A 320 -8.06 13.10 6.65
CA LEU A 320 -7.71 11.95 5.83
C LEU A 320 -6.86 12.31 4.61
N ARG A 321 -6.77 13.60 4.25
CA ARG A 321 -6.04 14.08 3.06
C ARG A 321 -4.59 14.47 3.34
N THR A 322 -4.16 14.46 4.61
CA THR A 322 -2.81 14.88 5.04
C THR A 322 -1.82 13.73 5.12
#